data_a0672a9a054e27db9f6baeb3513b186a
#
_entry.id   a0672a9a054e27db9f6baeb3513b186a
#
_cell.length_a   1.000
_cell.length_b   1.000
_cell.length_c   1.000
_cell.angle_alpha   90.00
_cell.angle_beta   90.00
_cell.angle_gamma   90.00
#
_symmetry.space_group_name_H-M   'P 1'
#
loop_
_entity.id
_entity.type
_entity.pdbx_description
1 polymer ?
#
loop_
_entity_poly.entity_id
_entity_poly.type
_entity_poly.pdbx_seq_one_letter_code
_entity_poly.pdbx_strand_id
1 'polypeptide(L)'
;MKWIVITSPDFLSGEAFFIDKLFRHGLDLLHLRKPGASVEDYRHLLSLIPECWHSRIVLHEHFELTSEFRLHGIHLNRRCSHVPEGFKGSISCSCH
;
A
#
# COMPACT_ATOMS: atom_id res chain seq x y z
N MET A 1 12.29 15.72 -5.58
CA MET A 1 10.99 15.27 -6.15
C MET A 1 10.69 13.85 -5.68
N LYS A 2 9.47 13.62 -5.19
CA LYS A 2 9.07 12.28 -4.78
C LYS A 2 8.53 11.47 -5.97
N TRP A 3 8.99 10.25 -6.06
CA TRP A 3 8.49 9.31 -7.06
C TRP A 3 7.47 8.41 -6.38
N ILE A 4 6.20 8.54 -6.80
CA ILE A 4 5.08 7.78 -6.26
C ILE A 4 4.47 6.94 -7.39
N VAL A 5 4.26 5.65 -7.12
CA VAL A 5 3.64 4.74 -8.09
C VAL A 5 2.39 4.15 -7.45
N ILE A 6 1.30 4.11 -8.21
CA ILE A 6 0.06 3.43 -7.81
C ILE A 6 0.01 2.10 -8.55
N THR A 7 -0.25 1.01 -7.83
CA THR A 7 -0.30 -0.32 -8.47
C THR A 7 -1.44 -0.44 -9.46
N SER A 8 -1.30 -1.40 -10.39
CA SER A 8 -2.40 -1.84 -11.23
C SER A 8 -3.54 -2.37 -10.36
N PRO A 9 -4.81 -2.23 -10.76
CA PRO A 9 -5.94 -2.76 -9.99
C PRO A 9 -5.96 -4.29 -9.90
N ASP A 10 -5.26 -4.98 -10.79
CA ASP A 10 -5.21 -6.43 -10.81
C ASP A 10 -3.92 -6.95 -10.18
N PHE A 11 -3.97 -8.17 -9.66
CA PHE A 11 -2.77 -8.84 -9.15
C PHE A 11 -2.04 -9.52 -10.32
N LEU A 12 -0.80 -9.07 -10.54
CA LEU A 12 0.01 -9.55 -11.65
C LEU A 12 1.01 -10.60 -11.18
N SER A 13 1.32 -11.56 -12.06
CA SER A 13 2.37 -12.53 -11.78
C SER A 13 3.71 -11.82 -11.65
N GLY A 14 4.41 -12.09 -10.55
CA GLY A 14 5.71 -11.43 -10.30
C GLY A 14 5.62 -9.98 -9.86
N GLU A 15 4.44 -9.51 -9.46
CA GLU A 15 4.23 -8.12 -9.05
C GLU A 15 5.12 -7.73 -7.87
N ALA A 16 5.24 -8.60 -6.87
CA ALA A 16 6.09 -8.31 -5.71
C ALA A 16 7.55 -8.13 -6.11
N PHE A 17 8.03 -8.91 -7.05
CA PHE A 17 9.38 -8.80 -7.59
C PHE A 17 9.56 -7.46 -8.32
N PHE A 18 8.57 -7.07 -9.11
CA PHE A 18 8.58 -5.79 -9.83
C PHE A 18 8.58 -4.61 -8.85
N ILE A 19 7.80 -4.69 -7.78
CA ILE A 19 7.74 -3.67 -6.74
C ILE A 19 9.10 -3.53 -6.05
N ASP A 20 9.73 -4.65 -5.68
CA ASP A 20 11.06 -4.65 -5.09
C ASP A 20 12.06 -3.95 -6.00
N LYS A 21 11.99 -4.25 -7.29
CA LYS A 21 12.87 -3.64 -8.29
C LYS A 21 12.67 -2.12 -8.38
N LEU A 22 11.41 -1.66 -8.33
CA LEU A 22 11.12 -0.22 -8.32
C LEU A 22 11.76 0.47 -7.11
N PHE A 23 11.63 -0.12 -5.93
CA PHE A 23 12.23 0.45 -4.72
C PHE A 23 13.75 0.50 -4.82
N ARG A 24 14.36 -0.53 -5.39
CA ARG A 24 15.81 -0.56 -5.58
C ARG A 24 16.29 0.52 -6.54
N HIS A 25 15.41 1.00 -7.43
CA HIS A 25 15.71 2.08 -8.37
C HIS A 25 15.31 3.46 -7.87
N GLY A 26 14.93 3.57 -6.59
CA GLY A 26 14.69 4.87 -5.95
C GLY A 26 13.25 5.27 -5.76
N LEU A 27 12.30 4.33 -5.91
CA LEU A 27 10.89 4.62 -5.64
C LEU A 27 10.74 5.09 -4.19
N ASP A 28 10.05 6.21 -3.99
CA ASP A 28 9.84 6.79 -2.66
C ASP A 28 8.64 6.17 -1.95
N LEU A 29 7.49 6.10 -2.62
CA LEU A 29 6.25 5.57 -2.05
C LEU A 29 5.53 4.70 -3.08
N LEU A 30 4.96 3.60 -2.59
CA LEU A 30 4.09 2.75 -3.40
C LEU A 30 2.68 2.83 -2.80
N HIS A 31 1.71 3.21 -3.61
CA HIS A 31 0.30 3.18 -3.24
C HIS A 31 -0.29 1.86 -3.71
N LEU A 32 -0.60 0.99 -2.76
CA LEU A 32 -1.18 -0.32 -3.05
C LEU A 32 -2.69 -0.16 -3.18
N ARG A 33 -3.18 -0.22 -4.41
CA ARG A 33 -4.59 -0.05 -4.72
C ARG A 33 -5.10 -1.19 -5.57
N LYS A 34 -5.89 -2.06 -4.96
CA LYS A 34 -6.50 -3.23 -5.61
C LYS A 34 -7.99 -3.24 -5.30
N PRO A 35 -8.79 -2.36 -5.93
CA PRO A 35 -10.22 -2.22 -5.59
C PRO A 35 -10.96 -3.56 -5.62
N GLY A 36 -11.69 -3.83 -4.54
CA GLY A 36 -12.47 -5.06 -4.43
C GLY A 36 -11.71 -6.30 -4.03
N ALA A 37 -10.38 -6.21 -3.88
CA ALA A 37 -9.60 -7.36 -3.44
C ALA A 37 -9.83 -7.65 -1.95
N SER A 38 -9.71 -8.92 -1.57
CA SER A 38 -9.87 -9.33 -0.18
C SER A 38 -8.66 -8.94 0.67
N VAL A 39 -8.85 -8.90 1.99
CA VAL A 39 -7.76 -8.64 2.92
C VAL A 39 -6.66 -9.71 2.78
N GLU A 40 -7.05 -10.94 2.51
CA GLU A 40 -6.08 -12.04 2.34
C GLU A 40 -5.21 -11.84 1.10
N ASP A 41 -5.78 -11.32 0.02
CA ASP A 41 -5.02 -11.03 -1.20
C ASP A 41 -3.98 -9.93 -0.93
N TYR A 42 -4.37 -8.87 -0.22
CA TYR A 42 -3.44 -7.81 0.19
C TYR A 42 -2.34 -8.36 1.10
N ARG A 43 -2.73 -9.18 2.09
CA ARG A 43 -1.78 -9.77 3.02
C ARG A 43 -0.77 -10.65 2.29
N HIS A 44 -1.24 -11.43 1.34
CA HIS A 44 -0.37 -12.31 0.54
C HIS A 44 0.67 -11.50 -0.23
N LEU A 45 0.22 -10.45 -0.94
CA LEU A 45 1.15 -9.60 -1.71
C LEU A 45 2.16 -8.93 -0.79
N LEU A 46 1.71 -8.36 0.34
CA LEU A 46 2.60 -7.70 1.29
C LEU A 46 3.64 -8.66 1.85
N SER A 47 3.26 -9.92 2.09
CA SER A 47 4.19 -10.91 2.61
C SER A 47 5.28 -11.29 1.60
N LEU A 48 5.03 -11.10 0.31
CA LEU A 48 6.01 -11.35 -0.74
C LEU A 48 6.96 -10.17 -0.96
N ILE A 49 6.57 -8.98 -0.53
CA ILE A 49 7.41 -7.78 -0.66
C ILE A 49 8.42 -7.77 0.50
N PRO A 50 9.72 -7.53 0.25
CA PRO A 50 10.71 -7.45 1.34
C PRO A 50 10.30 -6.46 2.43
N GLU A 51 10.48 -6.87 3.67
CA GLU A 51 10.08 -6.08 4.84
C GLU A 51 10.70 -4.69 4.87
N CYS A 52 11.92 -4.54 4.34
CA CYS A 52 12.61 -3.26 4.32
C CYS A 52 11.86 -2.17 3.54
N TRP A 53 10.93 -2.56 2.66
CA TRP A 53 10.14 -1.60 1.87
C TRP A 53 8.77 -1.29 2.48
N HIS A 54 8.33 -2.04 3.49
CA HIS A 54 6.99 -1.88 4.07
C HIS A 54 6.72 -0.46 4.56
N SER A 55 7.73 0.22 5.12
CA SER A 55 7.59 1.59 5.59
C SER A 55 7.37 2.62 4.48
N ARG A 56 7.41 2.19 3.22
CA ARG A 56 7.19 3.04 2.06
C ARG A 56 5.94 2.64 1.26
N ILE A 57 5.04 1.86 1.88
CA ILE A 57 3.81 1.41 1.24
C ILE A 57 2.61 2.09 1.88
N VAL A 58 1.70 2.60 1.04
CA VAL A 58 0.47 3.25 1.45
C VAL A 58 -0.71 2.40 0.96
N LEU A 59 -1.69 2.16 1.84
CA LEU A 59 -2.88 1.37 1.49
C LEU A 59 -4.06 2.27 1.15
N HIS A 60 -4.85 1.85 0.17
CA HIS A 60 -6.11 2.49 -0.22
C HIS A 60 -7.32 1.76 0.34
N GLU A 61 -7.13 0.56 0.87
CA GLU A 61 -8.18 -0.28 1.48
C GLU A 61 -7.55 -1.13 2.57
N HIS A 62 -8.38 -1.79 3.39
CA HIS A 62 -7.91 -2.72 4.43
C HIS A 62 -6.86 -2.07 5.35
N PHE A 63 -7.20 -0.90 5.87
CA PHE A 63 -6.29 -0.05 6.64
C PHE A 63 -5.69 -0.74 7.88
N GLU A 64 -6.35 -1.76 8.40
CA GLU A 64 -5.86 -2.53 9.55
C GLU A 64 -4.51 -3.21 9.28
N LEU A 65 -4.21 -3.46 8.01
CA LEU A 65 -2.93 -4.07 7.63
C LEU A 65 -1.72 -3.16 7.87
N THR A 66 -1.94 -1.85 8.00
CA THR A 66 -0.84 -0.92 8.27
C THR A 66 -0.15 -1.22 9.60
N SER A 67 -0.91 -1.68 10.60
CA SER A 67 -0.35 -2.08 11.89
C SER A 67 0.35 -3.44 11.80
N GLU A 68 -0.24 -4.36 11.05
CA GLU A 68 0.30 -5.72 10.90
C GLU A 68 1.66 -5.72 10.20
N PHE A 69 1.82 -4.88 9.19
CA PHE A 69 3.04 -4.85 8.35
C PHE A 69 3.90 -3.61 8.56
N ARG A 70 3.53 -2.72 9.47
CA ARG A 70 4.24 -1.46 9.73
C ARG A 70 4.41 -0.64 8.46
N LEU A 71 3.31 -0.41 7.76
CA LEU A 71 3.31 0.32 6.51
C LEU A 71 3.40 1.83 6.74
N HIS A 72 3.68 2.59 5.67
CA HIS A 72 3.83 4.03 5.75
C HIS A 72 2.55 4.73 6.21
N GLY A 73 1.39 4.35 5.64
CA GLY A 73 0.14 4.99 6.00
C GLY A 73 -1.02 4.55 5.13
N ILE A 74 -2.05 5.38 5.11
CA ILE A 74 -3.29 5.10 4.39
C ILE A 74 -3.64 6.28 3.49
N HIS A 75 -4.41 5.99 2.44
CA HIS A 75 -4.95 7.01 1.54
C HIS A 75 -6.48 6.92 1.56
N LEU A 76 -7.13 7.97 2.09
CA LEU A 76 -8.59 8.00 2.18
C LEU A 76 -9.22 8.30 0.83
N ASN A 77 -10.36 7.68 0.57
CA ASN A 77 -11.13 7.89 -0.65
C ASN A 77 -12.61 7.68 -0.34
N ARG A 78 -13.49 7.81 -1.35
CA ARG A 78 -14.93 7.67 -1.14
C ARG A 78 -15.35 6.32 -0.59
N ARG A 79 -14.63 5.25 -0.96
CA ARG A 79 -14.94 3.88 -0.52
C ARG A 79 -14.44 3.61 0.88
N CYS A 80 -13.29 4.20 1.21
CA CYS A 80 -12.59 3.96 2.48
C CYS A 80 -12.21 5.30 3.08
N SER A 81 -13.11 5.88 3.85
CA SER A 81 -12.91 7.20 4.45
C SER A 81 -12.72 7.14 5.97
N HIS A 82 -12.82 5.94 6.56
CA HIS A 82 -12.72 5.77 8.00
C HIS A 82 -11.29 5.42 8.43
N VAL A 83 -10.72 6.26 9.30
CA VAL A 83 -9.39 6.02 9.86
C VAL A 83 -9.51 5.03 11.02
N PRO A 84 -8.72 3.94 11.03
CA PRO A 84 -8.76 2.99 12.14
C PRO A 84 -8.42 3.67 13.46
N GLU A 85 -9.10 3.27 14.53
CA GLU A 85 -8.83 3.77 15.86
C GLU A 85 -7.38 3.45 16.27
N GLY A 86 -6.69 4.45 16.84
CA GLY A 86 -5.31 4.28 17.25
C GLY A 86 -4.29 4.33 16.12
N PHE A 87 -4.72 4.71 14.92
CA PHE A 87 -3.82 4.79 13.76
C PHE A 87 -2.74 5.85 13.98
N LYS A 88 -1.48 5.48 13.75
CA LYS A 88 -0.32 6.35 13.97
C LYS A 88 0.48 6.64 12.71
N GLY A 89 0.07 6.13 11.57
CA GLY A 89 0.78 6.33 10.32
C GLY A 89 0.40 7.61 9.60
N SER A 90 0.94 7.77 8.40
CA SER A 90 0.63 8.89 7.53
C SER A 90 -0.77 8.72 6.91
N ILE A 91 -1.49 9.83 6.74
CA ILE A 91 -2.82 9.83 6.14
C ILE A 91 -2.82 10.78 4.96
N SER A 92 -3.30 10.32 3.80
CA SER A 92 -3.52 11.17 2.64
C SER A 92 -4.96 11.00 2.16
N CYS A 93 -5.42 11.87 1.28
CA CYS A 93 -6.81 11.88 0.86
C CYS A 93 -6.95 12.23 -0.62
N SER A 94 -7.87 11.52 -1.30
CA SER A 94 -8.27 11.88 -2.67
C SER A 94 -9.30 12.97 -2.64
N CYS A 95 -9.15 13.96 -3.52
CA CYS A 95 -10.05 15.10 -3.62
C CYS A 95 -11.06 14.92 -4.75
N HIS A 96 -11.76 13.83 -4.78
CA HIS A 96 -12.74 13.56 -5.83
C HIS A 96 -14.17 13.56 -5.31
#